data_ba88e349f9096eb7420d25a550feba37
#
_entry.id   ba88e349f9096eb7420d25a550feba37
#
_cell.length_a   1.000
_cell.length_b   1.000
_cell.length_c   1.000
_cell.angle_alpha   90.00
_cell.angle_beta   90.00
_cell.angle_gamma   90.00
#
_symmetry.space_group_name_H-M   'P 1'
#
loop_
_entity.id
_entity.type
_entity.pdbx_description
1 polymer ?
#
loop_
_entity_poly.entity_id
_entity_poly.type
_entity_poly.pdbx_seq_one_letter_code
_entity_poly.pdbx_strand_id
1 'polypeptide(L)'
;MFIDFTEVSLSAGNGGKGAVSFRREKYIPLGGPDGGDGGRGGHIIFKADSNLRTLQDIRYNRKYRAENGFSGGGSRKTGRSGKDKIIKVPVGTLIIEKLSKKVIGDLTQSGENIIICNGGRGGKGNIRFKSSTNQAPRKAQPGESGESGSYEIELKILADVGLVGLPNAGK
;
A
#
# COMPACT_ATOMS: atom_id res chain seq x y z
N MET A 1 5.41 -18.88 21.77
CA MET A 1 5.19 -19.84 20.66
C MET A 1 5.90 -19.31 19.44
N PHE A 2 6.79 -20.08 18.84
CA PHE A 2 7.50 -19.69 17.63
C PHE A 2 6.61 -19.93 16.41
N ILE A 3 6.53 -18.95 15.49
CA ILE A 3 5.69 -19.02 14.30
C ILE A 3 6.57 -18.59 13.12
N ASP A 4 6.72 -19.51 12.18
CA ASP A 4 7.53 -19.40 10.97
C ASP A 4 6.71 -19.27 9.68
N PHE A 5 5.39 -19.55 9.75
CA PHE A 5 4.47 -19.45 8.61
C PHE A 5 3.16 -18.77 9.00
N THR A 6 2.66 -17.90 8.14
CA THR A 6 1.33 -17.28 8.31
C THR A 6 0.78 -16.79 6.98
N GLU A 7 -0.55 -16.75 6.86
CA GLU A 7 -1.24 -16.16 5.73
C GLU A 7 -1.82 -14.80 6.11
N VAL A 8 -1.72 -13.83 5.20
CA VAL A 8 -2.27 -12.49 5.39
C VAL A 8 -3.03 -12.02 4.16
N SER A 9 -4.05 -11.20 4.40
CA SER A 9 -4.79 -10.47 3.37
C SER A 9 -4.39 -9.01 3.43
N LEU A 10 -3.87 -8.49 2.33
CA LEU A 10 -3.38 -7.13 2.21
C LEU A 10 -4.28 -6.35 1.25
N SER A 11 -4.58 -5.10 1.59
CA SER A 11 -5.34 -4.18 0.74
C SER A 11 -4.72 -2.80 0.82
N ALA A 12 -4.12 -2.35 -0.27
CA ALA A 12 -3.65 -0.98 -0.39
C ALA A 12 -4.82 0.01 -0.44
N GLY A 13 -4.54 1.28 -0.19
CA GLY A 13 -5.55 2.33 -0.23
C GLY A 13 -5.97 2.67 -1.66
N ASN A 14 -7.24 2.97 -1.86
CA ASN A 14 -7.73 3.49 -3.14
C ASN A 14 -7.33 4.95 -3.30
N GLY A 15 -7.13 5.40 -4.54
CA GLY A 15 -6.96 6.81 -4.85
C GLY A 15 -8.25 7.62 -4.60
N GLY A 16 -8.10 8.86 -4.17
CA GLY A 16 -9.20 9.81 -4.05
C GLY A 16 -9.70 10.27 -5.42
N LYS A 17 -10.97 10.62 -5.56
CA LYS A 17 -11.50 11.16 -6.80
C LYS A 17 -11.06 12.61 -7.03
N GLY A 18 -10.90 13.02 -8.28
CA GLY A 18 -10.73 14.42 -8.65
C GLY A 18 -11.98 15.24 -8.38
N ALA A 19 -11.82 16.53 -8.17
CA ALA A 19 -12.93 17.46 -7.94
C ALA A 19 -13.43 18.09 -9.24
N VAL A 20 -14.73 18.41 -9.27
CA VAL A 20 -15.33 19.30 -10.24
C VAL A 20 -15.68 20.59 -9.52
N SER A 21 -14.96 21.64 -9.79
CA SER A 21 -15.16 22.95 -9.19
C SER A 21 -14.85 24.06 -10.18
N PHE A 22 -15.47 25.22 -9.99
CA PHE A 22 -15.27 26.43 -10.79
C PHE A 22 -15.00 27.60 -9.88
N ARG A 23 -14.04 28.43 -10.25
CA ARG A 23 -13.68 29.65 -9.53
C ARG A 23 -14.86 30.59 -9.49
N ARG A 24 -15.20 31.10 -8.31
CA ARG A 24 -16.24 32.11 -8.11
C ARG A 24 -15.69 33.19 -7.19
N GLU A 25 -15.64 34.43 -7.69
CA GLU A 25 -15.19 35.58 -6.92
C GLU A 25 -16.18 36.75 -7.12
N LYS A 26 -16.15 37.73 -6.26
CA LYS A 26 -17.10 38.85 -6.23
C LYS A 26 -17.32 39.54 -7.57
N TYR A 27 -16.30 39.61 -8.42
CA TYR A 27 -16.36 40.25 -9.75
C TYR A 27 -16.08 39.24 -10.90
N ILE A 28 -16.04 37.96 -10.62
CA ILE A 28 -15.80 36.91 -11.62
C ILE A 28 -16.84 35.78 -11.45
N PRO A 29 -18.09 36.02 -11.90
CA PRO A 29 -19.17 35.05 -11.71
C PRO A 29 -18.98 33.76 -12.54
N LEU A 30 -18.28 33.84 -13.68
CA LEU A 30 -18.02 32.74 -14.60
C LEU A 30 -16.52 32.41 -14.65
N GLY A 31 -15.93 32.05 -13.51
CA GLY A 31 -14.54 31.63 -13.45
C GLY A 31 -14.30 30.27 -14.11
N GLY A 32 -13.07 30.02 -14.55
CA GLY A 32 -12.68 28.76 -15.17
C GLY A 32 -12.67 27.57 -14.18
N PRO A 33 -12.43 26.34 -14.69
CA PRO A 33 -12.34 25.15 -13.84
C PRO A 33 -11.18 25.26 -12.86
N ASP A 34 -11.42 24.90 -11.61
CA ASP A 34 -10.44 24.97 -10.53
C ASP A 34 -10.44 23.73 -9.61
N GLY A 35 -11.09 22.66 -10.03
CA GLY A 35 -11.11 21.40 -9.29
C GLY A 35 -9.73 20.74 -9.26
N GLY A 36 -9.25 20.43 -8.05
CA GLY A 36 -7.97 19.77 -7.82
C GLY A 36 -8.03 18.24 -8.01
N ASP A 37 -6.86 17.63 -8.09
CA ASP A 37 -6.72 16.19 -8.24
C ASP A 37 -6.99 15.47 -6.90
N GLY A 38 -7.38 14.19 -6.94
CA GLY A 38 -7.44 13.33 -5.75
C GLY A 38 -6.05 12.95 -5.25
N GLY A 39 -5.96 12.61 -3.96
CA GLY A 39 -4.74 12.08 -3.35
C GLY A 39 -4.49 10.62 -3.71
N ARG A 40 -3.25 10.16 -3.68
CA ARG A 40 -2.85 8.76 -3.83
C ARG A 40 -3.31 7.94 -2.62
N GLY A 41 -3.73 6.69 -2.82
CA GLY A 41 -3.90 5.71 -1.75
C GLY A 41 -2.57 5.30 -1.12
N GLY A 42 -2.57 4.88 0.13
CA GLY A 42 -1.39 4.37 0.84
C GLY A 42 -0.93 3.02 0.29
N HIS A 43 0.37 2.77 0.29
CA HIS A 43 0.97 1.47 -0.02
C HIS A 43 0.94 0.55 1.19
N ILE A 44 1.06 -0.77 0.94
CA ILE A 44 1.45 -1.76 1.96
C ILE A 44 2.94 -2.06 1.77
N ILE A 45 3.71 -1.87 2.83
CA ILE A 45 5.16 -2.00 2.82
C ILE A 45 5.56 -2.97 3.94
N PHE A 46 6.31 -4.02 3.59
CA PHE A 46 7.00 -4.83 4.58
C PHE A 46 8.39 -4.25 4.86
N LYS A 47 8.76 -4.20 6.13
CA LYS A 47 10.05 -3.71 6.59
C LYS A 47 10.72 -4.74 7.49
N ALA A 48 11.93 -5.17 7.13
CA ALA A 48 12.74 -6.05 7.95
C ALA A 48 13.21 -5.34 9.23
N ASP A 49 13.01 -5.98 10.39
CA ASP A 49 13.42 -5.49 11.70
C ASP A 49 14.18 -6.60 12.43
N SER A 50 15.45 -6.39 12.71
CA SER A 50 16.32 -7.35 13.42
C SER A 50 15.91 -7.63 14.87
N ASN A 51 15.06 -6.79 15.45
CA ASN A 51 14.54 -7.00 16.80
C ASN A 51 13.42 -8.04 16.86
N LEU A 52 12.83 -8.37 15.71
CA LEU A 52 11.78 -9.38 15.60
C LEU A 52 12.40 -10.76 15.31
N ARG A 53 11.89 -11.80 15.98
CA ARG A 53 12.35 -13.20 15.81
C ARG A 53 11.24 -14.17 15.38
N THR A 54 10.00 -13.69 15.26
CA THR A 54 8.83 -14.53 14.98
C THR A 54 7.76 -13.73 14.25
N LEU A 55 6.90 -14.41 13.50
CA LEU A 55 5.75 -13.84 12.79
C LEU A 55 4.48 -13.76 13.69
N GLN A 56 4.62 -13.79 15.01
CA GLN A 56 3.51 -13.87 15.94
C GLN A 56 2.51 -12.71 15.78
N ASP A 57 2.99 -11.47 15.64
CA ASP A 57 2.13 -10.28 15.49
C ASP A 57 1.29 -10.34 14.21
N ILE A 58 1.88 -10.88 13.14
CA ILE A 58 1.20 -11.01 11.84
C ILE A 58 0.15 -12.12 11.91
N ARG A 59 0.39 -13.19 12.65
CA ARG A 59 -0.60 -14.26 12.86
C ARG A 59 -1.84 -13.79 13.61
N TYR A 60 -1.69 -12.88 14.57
CA TYR A 60 -2.84 -12.31 15.27
C TYR A 60 -3.63 -11.35 14.37
N ASN A 61 -2.93 -10.55 13.58
CA ASN A 61 -3.54 -9.59 12.66
C ASN A 61 -3.37 -10.06 11.21
N ARG A 62 -4.31 -10.85 10.71
CA ARG A 62 -4.23 -11.42 9.35
C ARG A 62 -4.72 -10.48 8.24
N LYS A 63 -5.26 -9.31 8.58
CA LYS A 63 -5.82 -8.36 7.61
C LYS A 63 -5.20 -6.99 7.83
N TYR A 64 -4.54 -6.47 6.80
CA TYR A 64 -3.98 -5.13 6.82
C TYR A 64 -4.56 -4.31 5.68
N ARG A 65 -4.90 -3.07 6.00
CA ARG A 65 -5.38 -2.10 5.04
C ARG A 65 -4.63 -0.79 5.19
N ALA A 66 -4.19 -0.20 4.06
CA ALA A 66 -3.65 1.14 4.04
C ALA A 66 -4.77 2.18 3.88
N GLU A 67 -4.47 3.44 4.18
CA GLU A 67 -5.41 4.56 4.11
C GLU A 67 -5.72 4.91 2.66
N ASN A 68 -6.99 5.20 2.36
CA ASN A 68 -7.38 5.71 1.05
C ASN A 68 -6.90 7.17 0.87
N GLY A 69 -6.67 7.57 -0.38
CA GLY A 69 -6.46 8.96 -0.72
C GLY A 69 -7.75 9.78 -0.58
N PHE A 70 -7.60 11.04 -0.23
CA PHE A 70 -8.72 11.98 -0.09
C PHE A 70 -9.09 12.57 -1.46
N SER A 71 -10.36 12.93 -1.60
CA SER A 71 -10.84 13.61 -2.79
C SER A 71 -10.18 14.97 -2.96
N GLY A 72 -10.00 15.40 -4.20
CA GLY A 72 -9.63 16.78 -4.52
C GLY A 72 -10.68 17.77 -4.06
N GLY A 73 -10.30 19.02 -3.92
CA GLY A 73 -11.16 20.15 -3.54
C GLY A 73 -11.19 21.24 -4.60
N GLY A 74 -11.99 22.27 -4.36
CA GLY A 74 -11.97 23.51 -5.14
C GLY A 74 -10.67 24.29 -4.94
N SER A 75 -10.51 25.39 -5.67
CA SER A 75 -9.32 26.26 -5.61
C SER A 75 -8.01 25.51 -5.86
N ARG A 76 -8.05 24.51 -6.76
CA ARG A 76 -6.92 23.64 -7.14
C ARG A 76 -6.32 22.82 -5.99
N LYS A 77 -7.07 22.63 -4.92
CA LYS A 77 -6.58 21.87 -3.76
C LYS A 77 -6.53 20.37 -4.09
N THR A 78 -5.33 19.81 -4.16
CA THR A 78 -5.14 18.36 -4.29
C THR A 78 -5.52 17.67 -2.98
N GLY A 79 -6.22 16.54 -3.08
CA GLY A 79 -6.55 15.71 -1.93
C GLY A 79 -5.29 15.17 -1.24
N ARG A 80 -5.35 15.03 0.09
CA ARG A 80 -4.26 14.43 0.87
C ARG A 80 -4.05 12.98 0.44
N SER A 81 -2.79 12.58 0.28
CA SER A 81 -2.44 11.17 0.06
C SER A 81 -2.74 10.34 1.32
N GLY A 82 -3.22 9.12 1.13
CA GLY A 82 -3.36 8.14 2.20
C GLY A 82 -2.00 7.76 2.78
N LYS A 83 -1.97 7.46 4.07
CA LYS A 83 -0.77 7.00 4.76
C LYS A 83 -0.43 5.58 4.35
N ASP A 84 0.85 5.32 4.10
CA ASP A 84 1.37 3.98 3.84
C ASP A 84 1.27 3.13 5.12
N LYS A 85 0.95 1.85 4.97
CA LYS A 85 0.92 0.88 6.07
C LYS A 85 2.22 0.09 6.07
N ILE A 86 3.08 0.36 7.05
CA ILE A 86 4.33 -0.36 7.25
C ILE A 86 4.06 -1.54 8.21
N ILE A 87 4.43 -2.74 7.78
CA ILE A 87 4.34 -3.97 8.55
C ILE A 87 5.76 -4.45 8.80
N LYS A 88 6.14 -4.55 10.07
CA LYS A 88 7.47 -5.03 10.47
C LYS A 88 7.48 -6.55 10.49
N VAL A 89 8.54 -7.13 9.94
CA VAL A 89 8.78 -8.57 9.86
C VAL A 89 10.21 -8.90 10.26
N PRO A 90 10.50 -10.12 10.73
CA PRO A 90 11.86 -10.56 10.99
C PRO A 90 12.72 -10.54 9.71
N VAL A 91 14.03 -10.44 9.89
CA VAL A 91 15.01 -10.68 8.82
C VAL A 91 14.93 -12.14 8.38
N GLY A 92 15.06 -12.41 7.07
CA GLY A 92 14.90 -13.76 6.50
C GLY A 92 13.44 -14.09 6.16
N THR A 93 12.55 -13.09 6.11
CA THR A 93 11.14 -13.29 5.75
C THR A 93 10.97 -13.34 4.24
N LEU A 94 10.40 -14.45 3.74
CA LEU A 94 9.99 -14.66 2.36
C LEU A 94 8.51 -14.35 2.20
N ILE A 95 8.16 -13.64 1.14
CA ILE A 95 6.79 -13.22 0.84
C ILE A 95 6.38 -13.85 -0.50
N ILE A 96 5.32 -14.64 -0.49
CA ILE A 96 4.83 -15.40 -1.62
C ILE A 96 3.39 -15.00 -1.90
N GLU A 97 3.06 -14.70 -3.14
CA GLU A 97 1.66 -14.50 -3.54
C GLU A 97 0.92 -15.84 -3.56
N LYS A 98 -0.18 -15.92 -2.81
CA LYS A 98 -0.90 -17.20 -2.61
C LYS A 98 -1.45 -17.82 -3.91
N LEU A 99 -1.95 -16.99 -4.83
CA LEU A 99 -2.58 -17.44 -6.08
C LEU A 99 -1.56 -17.93 -7.11
N SER A 100 -0.54 -17.12 -7.38
CA SER A 100 0.46 -17.42 -8.41
C SER A 100 1.63 -18.26 -7.90
N LYS A 101 1.75 -18.41 -6.58
CA LYS A 101 2.92 -19.01 -5.89
C LYS A 101 4.25 -18.32 -6.25
N LYS A 102 4.16 -17.08 -6.74
CA LYS A 102 5.32 -16.28 -7.09
C LYS A 102 5.93 -15.65 -5.84
N VAL A 103 7.24 -15.75 -5.71
CA VAL A 103 8.01 -14.99 -4.70
C VAL A 103 8.00 -13.52 -5.08
N ILE A 104 7.44 -12.68 -4.23
CA ILE A 104 7.37 -11.23 -4.41
C ILE A 104 8.60 -10.55 -3.81
N GLY A 105 9.11 -11.09 -2.70
CA GLY A 105 10.28 -10.53 -2.06
C GLY A 105 10.89 -11.46 -1.01
N ASP A 106 12.17 -11.23 -0.75
CA ASP A 106 12.97 -11.91 0.27
C ASP A 106 13.70 -10.83 1.07
N LEU A 107 13.34 -10.66 2.33
CA LEU A 107 13.88 -9.62 3.20
C LEU A 107 15.08 -10.18 3.99
N THR A 108 16.27 -10.03 3.42
CA THR A 108 17.51 -10.62 3.96
C THR A 108 18.30 -9.68 4.86
N GLN A 109 18.08 -8.37 4.77
CA GLN A 109 18.83 -7.37 5.52
C GLN A 109 17.93 -6.52 6.41
N SER A 110 18.41 -6.18 7.59
CA SER A 110 17.70 -5.28 8.51
C SER A 110 17.52 -3.90 7.90
N GLY A 111 16.30 -3.36 8.02
CA GLY A 111 15.95 -2.06 7.46
C GLY A 111 15.49 -2.11 5.99
N GLU A 112 15.62 -3.24 5.31
CA GLU A 112 15.13 -3.44 3.95
C GLU A 112 13.61 -3.25 3.88
N ASN A 113 13.14 -2.59 2.81
CA ASN A 113 11.72 -2.30 2.61
C ASN A 113 11.28 -2.81 1.23
N ILE A 114 10.14 -3.49 1.18
CA ILE A 114 9.52 -3.95 -0.06
C ILE A 114 8.07 -3.49 -0.10
N ILE A 115 7.65 -2.88 -1.21
CA ILE A 115 6.24 -2.55 -1.46
C ILE A 115 5.57 -3.81 -2.02
N ILE A 116 4.57 -4.31 -1.30
CA ILE A 116 3.83 -5.52 -1.69
C ILE A 116 2.57 -5.17 -2.46
N CYS A 117 1.83 -4.16 -2.01
CA CYS A 117 0.64 -3.68 -2.70
C CYS A 117 0.74 -2.17 -2.94
N ASN A 118 0.57 -1.77 -4.19
CA ASN A 118 0.59 -0.36 -4.57
C ASN A 118 -0.76 0.30 -4.30
N GLY A 119 -0.72 1.49 -3.69
CA GLY A 119 -1.90 2.33 -3.55
C GLY A 119 -2.36 2.88 -4.89
N GLY A 120 -3.68 2.99 -5.06
CA GLY A 120 -4.29 3.53 -6.26
C GLY A 120 -3.93 5.00 -6.49
N ARG A 121 -3.81 5.40 -7.76
CA ARG A 121 -3.55 6.79 -8.12
C ARG A 121 -4.78 7.66 -7.90
N GLY A 122 -4.58 8.91 -7.49
CA GLY A 122 -5.64 9.90 -7.39
C GLY A 122 -6.19 10.27 -8.77
N GLY A 123 -7.51 10.45 -8.85
CA GLY A 123 -8.20 10.87 -10.06
C GLY A 123 -7.91 12.34 -10.40
N LYS A 124 -7.91 12.67 -11.68
CA LYS A 124 -7.67 14.05 -12.17
C LYS A 124 -8.89 14.92 -11.95
N GLY A 125 -8.68 16.15 -11.43
CA GLY A 125 -9.70 17.19 -11.32
C GLY A 125 -10.09 17.79 -12.67
N ASN A 126 -11.22 18.54 -12.70
CA ASN A 126 -11.72 19.10 -13.95
C ASN A 126 -10.76 20.10 -14.61
N ILE A 127 -9.88 20.71 -13.85
CA ILE A 127 -8.86 21.64 -14.41
C ILE A 127 -7.95 20.96 -15.43
N ARG A 128 -7.67 19.64 -15.26
CA ARG A 128 -6.82 18.85 -16.15
C ARG A 128 -7.48 18.55 -17.51
N PHE A 129 -8.80 18.76 -17.62
CA PHE A 129 -9.57 18.50 -18.84
C PHE A 129 -9.92 19.77 -19.61
N LYS A 130 -9.39 20.91 -19.19
CA LYS A 130 -9.52 22.18 -19.91
C LYS A 130 -8.76 22.08 -21.24
N SER A 131 -9.45 22.44 -22.33
CA SER A 131 -8.88 22.54 -23.68
C SER A 131 -9.40 23.78 -24.39
N SER A 132 -8.86 24.10 -25.57
CA SER A 132 -9.35 25.19 -26.42
C SER A 132 -10.80 25.04 -26.80
N THR A 133 -11.26 23.82 -27.04
CA THR A 133 -12.65 23.49 -27.43
C THR A 133 -13.57 23.30 -26.22
N ASN A 134 -13.04 22.96 -25.06
CA ASN A 134 -13.81 22.79 -23.81
C ASN A 134 -13.17 23.55 -22.65
N GLN A 135 -13.54 24.82 -22.50
CA GLN A 135 -12.98 25.69 -21.48
C GLN A 135 -13.58 25.48 -20.07
N ALA A 136 -14.76 24.84 -19.98
CA ALA A 136 -15.47 24.62 -18.72
C ALA A 136 -15.88 23.14 -18.52
N PRO A 137 -14.93 22.19 -18.47
CA PRO A 137 -15.23 20.77 -18.32
C PRO A 137 -15.90 20.49 -16.97
N ARG A 138 -17.02 19.76 -17.03
CA ARG A 138 -17.79 19.31 -15.85
C ARG A 138 -17.53 17.84 -15.50
N LYS A 139 -16.34 17.32 -15.84
CA LYS A 139 -15.94 15.94 -15.55
C LYS A 139 -14.66 15.92 -14.74
N ALA A 140 -14.58 14.96 -13.82
CA ALA A 140 -13.37 14.60 -13.12
C ALA A 140 -13.21 13.08 -13.17
N GLN A 141 -12.00 12.60 -12.95
CA GLN A 141 -11.68 11.20 -12.97
C GLN A 141 -11.88 10.59 -11.57
N PRO A 142 -12.47 9.38 -11.45
CA PRO A 142 -12.40 8.64 -10.19
C PRO A 142 -10.95 8.29 -9.87
N GLY A 143 -10.66 8.05 -8.60
CA GLY A 143 -9.38 7.45 -8.20
C GLY A 143 -9.31 6.00 -8.64
N GLU A 144 -8.09 5.52 -8.88
CA GLU A 144 -7.83 4.11 -9.18
C GLU A 144 -7.96 3.26 -7.91
N SER A 145 -8.37 2.01 -8.06
CA SER A 145 -8.35 1.06 -6.95
C SER A 145 -6.93 0.71 -6.56
N GLY A 146 -6.67 0.58 -5.26
CA GLY A 146 -5.42 0.02 -4.76
C GLY A 146 -5.35 -1.49 -5.00
N GLU A 147 -4.13 -2.01 -5.07
CA GLU A 147 -3.89 -3.45 -5.17
C GLU A 147 -4.32 -4.18 -3.90
N SER A 148 -4.83 -5.39 -4.07
CA SER A 148 -5.19 -6.26 -2.95
C SER A 148 -4.90 -7.71 -3.29
N GLY A 149 -4.50 -8.51 -2.29
CA GLY A 149 -4.19 -9.91 -2.47
C GLY A 149 -4.03 -10.65 -1.15
N SER A 150 -3.90 -11.97 -1.27
CA SER A 150 -3.54 -12.86 -0.16
C SER A 150 -2.12 -13.36 -0.36
N TYR A 151 -1.34 -13.29 0.71
CA TYR A 151 0.08 -13.62 0.70
C TYR A 151 0.39 -14.64 1.80
N GLU A 152 1.31 -15.52 1.48
CA GLU A 152 1.94 -16.45 2.40
C GLU A 152 3.27 -15.82 2.84
N ILE A 153 3.51 -15.80 4.13
CA ILE A 153 4.71 -15.23 4.72
C ILE A 153 5.42 -16.35 5.47
N GLU A 154 6.63 -16.63 5.05
CA GLU A 154 7.49 -17.67 5.58
C GLU A 154 8.76 -17.05 6.16
N LEU A 155 9.17 -17.52 7.34
CA LEU A 155 10.45 -17.14 7.95
C LEU A 155 11.46 -18.27 7.71
N LYS A 156 12.50 -17.95 6.94
CA LYS A 156 13.64 -18.86 6.76
C LYS A 156 14.46 -18.90 8.05
N ILE A 157 14.44 -20.06 8.71
CA ILE A 157 15.20 -20.27 9.93
C ILE A 157 16.46 -21.07 9.56
N LEU A 158 17.62 -20.50 9.88
CA LEU A 158 18.87 -21.22 9.89
C LEU A 158 19.05 -21.82 11.28
N ALA A 159 19.33 -23.11 11.36
CA ALA A 159 19.69 -23.74 12.62
C ALA A 159 21.11 -23.28 13.00
N ASP A 160 21.24 -22.65 14.17
CA ASP A 160 22.56 -22.22 14.69
C ASP A 160 23.40 -23.40 15.19
N VAL A 161 22.75 -24.52 15.55
CA VAL A 161 23.41 -25.74 16.08
C VAL A 161 22.79 -26.98 15.49
N GLY A 162 23.62 -27.88 14.98
CA GLY A 162 23.26 -29.21 14.54
C GLY A 162 23.81 -30.27 15.51
N LEU A 163 22.94 -31.15 16.04
CA LEU A 163 23.35 -32.29 16.85
C LEU A 163 23.54 -33.51 15.95
N VAL A 164 24.78 -33.97 15.86
CA VAL A 164 25.16 -35.20 15.13
C VAL A 164 25.55 -36.27 16.15
N GLY A 165 24.99 -37.48 15.99
CA GLY A 165 25.32 -38.60 16.88
C GLY A 165 24.81 -39.90 16.30
N LEU A 166 25.31 -40.99 16.82
CA LEU A 166 24.89 -42.33 16.46
C LEU A 166 23.40 -42.56 16.75
N PRO A 167 22.69 -43.43 16.03
CA PRO A 167 21.32 -43.79 16.35
C PRO A 167 21.25 -44.30 17.80
N ASN A 168 20.22 -43.87 18.53
CA ASN A 168 19.96 -44.16 19.95
C ASN A 168 20.96 -43.52 20.97
N ALA A 169 21.67 -42.47 20.59
CA ALA A 169 22.56 -41.72 21.52
C ALA A 169 21.87 -40.65 22.35
N GLY A 170 20.53 -40.71 22.54
CA GLY A 170 19.78 -39.78 23.38
C GLY A 170 19.63 -38.39 22.80
N LYS A 171 19.35 -38.27 21.54
CA LYS A 171 19.12 -36.99 20.82
C LYS A 171 17.83 -36.29 21.23
#